data_927d866df7190552e89b1c7e6c856db6
#
_entry.id   927d866df7190552e89b1c7e6c856db6
#
_cell.length_a   1.000
_cell.length_b   1.000
_cell.length_c   1.000
_cell.angle_alpha   90.00
_cell.angle_beta   90.00
_cell.angle_gamma   90.00
#
_symmetry.space_group_name_H-M   'P 1'
#
loop_
_entity.id
_entity.type
_entity.pdbx_description
1 polymer ?
#
loop_
_entity_poly.entity_id
_entity_poly.type
_entity_poly.pdbx_seq_one_letter_code
_entity_poly.pdbx_strand_id
1 'polypeptide(L)'
;MLDVGRDQARRVALWSAGLLSAHPTAAQGRSASAGLQEAMVLELLGRLGAVQLDTISVLARSHELIAYARLGGVRRSAIESAYWGGEAFEYWSHAACILPVSSWPLFAFRRRHYRAKGERWHGRPRHDVHALKERIRLEGPISTADVGGAKRGADWWEWSDAKIALETMLDEGELVVSRRAGWRRQYDLPERVIPSEFFHDDLTDDECCAALVEAGARLMGIGTAAEIADVHRLPTSAVRAHADAL
;
A
#
# COMPACT_ATOMS: atom_id res chain seq x y z
N MET A 1 -22.32 -23.29 -13.25
CA MET A 1 -22.27 -21.81 -13.34
C MET A 1 -23.44 -21.26 -12.55
N LEU A 2 -23.22 -20.46 -11.53
CA LEU A 2 -24.30 -19.82 -10.77
C LEU A 2 -24.81 -18.62 -11.56
N ASP A 3 -26.11 -18.55 -11.80
CA ASP A 3 -26.74 -17.37 -12.38
C ASP A 3 -27.05 -16.38 -11.25
N VAL A 4 -26.36 -15.24 -11.26
CA VAL A 4 -26.43 -14.23 -10.21
C VAL A 4 -27.05 -12.96 -10.78
N GLY A 5 -28.23 -12.60 -10.27
CA GLY A 5 -28.89 -11.36 -10.66
C GLY A 5 -28.10 -10.12 -10.23
N ARG A 6 -28.28 -8.99 -10.93
CA ARG A 6 -27.55 -7.73 -10.70
C ARG A 6 -27.59 -7.27 -9.26
N ASP A 7 -28.73 -7.36 -8.59
CA ASP A 7 -28.87 -6.91 -7.20
C ASP A 7 -28.18 -7.84 -6.21
N GLN A 8 -28.12 -9.14 -6.52
CA GLN A 8 -27.32 -10.09 -5.74
C GLN A 8 -25.84 -9.80 -5.91
N ALA A 9 -25.35 -9.56 -7.14
CA ALA A 9 -23.97 -9.19 -7.42
C ALA A 9 -23.56 -7.93 -6.64
N ARG A 10 -24.40 -6.89 -6.65
CA ARG A 10 -24.17 -5.66 -5.86
C ARG A 10 -24.05 -5.94 -4.37
N ARG A 11 -24.93 -6.77 -3.82
CA ARG A 11 -24.90 -7.13 -2.39
C ARG A 11 -23.64 -7.90 -2.04
N VAL A 12 -23.22 -8.85 -2.87
CA VAL A 12 -21.96 -9.59 -2.69
C VAL A 12 -20.77 -8.62 -2.68
N ALA A 13 -20.67 -7.75 -3.68
CA ALA A 13 -19.59 -6.78 -3.78
C ALA A 13 -19.53 -5.84 -2.56
N LEU A 14 -20.66 -5.30 -2.14
CA LEU A 14 -20.76 -4.44 -0.96
C LEU A 14 -20.41 -5.17 0.34
N TRP A 15 -20.86 -6.43 0.47
CA TRP A 15 -20.55 -7.26 1.63
C TRP A 15 -19.05 -7.59 1.69
N SER A 16 -18.46 -8.03 0.58
CA SER A 16 -17.04 -8.31 0.49
C SER A 16 -16.18 -7.09 0.79
N ALA A 17 -16.58 -5.91 0.28
CA ALA A 17 -15.94 -4.64 0.59
C ALA A 17 -16.14 -4.15 2.05
N GLY A 18 -16.92 -4.87 2.88
CA GLY A 18 -17.19 -4.50 4.26
C GLY A 18 -18.16 -3.32 4.45
N LEU A 19 -18.98 -3.02 3.43
CA LEU A 19 -19.89 -1.88 3.45
C LEU A 19 -21.35 -2.23 3.84
N LEU A 20 -21.70 -3.52 3.96
CA LEU A 20 -23.00 -3.98 4.44
C LEU A 20 -22.99 -4.50 5.88
N SER A 21 -21.85 -4.57 6.53
CA SER A 21 -21.77 -4.96 7.94
C SER A 21 -22.42 -3.88 8.83
N ALA A 22 -23.08 -4.30 9.90
CA ALA A 22 -23.54 -3.37 10.92
C ALA A 22 -22.29 -2.66 11.50
N HIS A 23 -22.13 -1.40 11.18
CA HIS A 23 -21.05 -0.62 11.72
C HIS A 23 -21.29 -0.35 13.21
N PRO A 24 -20.28 -0.43 14.06
CA PRO A 24 -20.40 0.12 15.40
C PRO A 24 -20.87 1.57 15.27
N THR A 25 -21.83 1.97 16.08
CA THR A 25 -22.20 3.39 16.13
C THR A 25 -20.95 4.21 16.44
N ALA A 26 -20.91 5.46 16.01
CA ALA A 26 -19.79 6.36 16.32
C ALA A 26 -19.49 6.42 17.84
N ALA A 27 -20.48 6.16 18.69
CA ALA A 27 -20.31 6.07 20.12
C ALA A 27 -19.60 4.77 20.55
N GLN A 28 -20.00 3.63 19.99
CA GLN A 28 -19.38 2.32 20.28
C GLN A 28 -17.92 2.25 19.79
N GLY A 29 -17.63 2.79 18.59
CA GLY A 29 -16.26 2.88 18.09
C GLY A 29 -15.37 3.73 18.98
N ARG A 30 -15.87 4.87 19.49
CA ARG A 30 -15.12 5.76 20.39
C ARG A 30 -14.92 5.20 21.79
N SER A 31 -15.78 4.31 22.27
CA SER A 31 -15.66 3.70 23.61
C SER A 31 -14.65 2.56 23.68
N ALA A 32 -14.26 1.98 22.54
CA ALA A 32 -13.22 0.96 22.48
C ALA A 32 -11.85 1.53 22.91
N SER A 33 -11.02 0.70 23.54
CA SER A 33 -9.65 1.08 23.88
C SER A 33 -8.83 1.41 22.63
N ALA A 34 -7.75 2.18 22.78
CA ALA A 34 -6.87 2.54 21.66
C ALA A 34 -6.31 1.28 20.96
N GLY A 35 -5.82 0.31 21.73
CA GLY A 35 -5.29 -0.94 21.18
C GLY A 35 -6.34 -1.78 20.46
N LEU A 36 -7.59 -1.80 20.94
CA LEU A 36 -8.66 -2.50 20.21
C LEU A 36 -8.99 -1.80 18.88
N GLN A 37 -9.02 -0.46 18.88
CA GLN A 37 -9.25 0.28 17.64
C GLN A 37 -8.12 0.07 16.62
N GLU A 38 -6.88 0.03 17.08
CA GLU A 38 -5.71 -0.29 16.26
C GLU A 38 -5.82 -1.69 15.65
N ALA A 39 -6.13 -2.69 16.45
CA ALA A 39 -6.35 -4.07 15.97
C ALA A 39 -7.47 -4.15 14.92
N MET A 40 -8.59 -3.42 15.12
CA MET A 40 -9.67 -3.35 14.14
C MET A 40 -9.22 -2.72 12.80
N VAL A 41 -8.35 -1.71 12.84
CA VAL A 41 -7.80 -1.09 11.62
C VAL A 41 -6.84 -2.04 10.91
N LEU A 42 -6.00 -2.77 11.65
CA LEU A 42 -5.10 -3.78 11.07
C LEU A 42 -5.87 -4.95 10.46
N GLU A 43 -6.92 -5.44 11.12
CA GLU A 43 -7.82 -6.47 10.56
C GLU A 43 -8.47 -5.97 9.27
N LEU A 44 -8.95 -4.72 9.26
CA LEU A 44 -9.50 -4.10 8.06
C LEU A 44 -8.46 -4.01 6.94
N LEU A 45 -7.23 -3.61 7.24
CA LEU A 45 -6.13 -3.56 6.27
C LEU A 45 -5.84 -4.96 5.70
N GLY A 46 -5.76 -5.98 6.54
CA GLY A 46 -5.59 -7.37 6.12
C GLY A 46 -6.70 -7.85 5.17
N ARG A 47 -7.95 -7.48 5.46
CA ARG A 47 -9.10 -7.79 4.62
C ARG A 47 -9.09 -7.07 3.27
N LEU A 48 -8.70 -5.78 3.25
CA LEU A 48 -8.66 -4.96 2.03
C LEU A 48 -7.39 -5.22 1.20
N GLY A 49 -6.32 -5.73 1.81
CA GLY A 49 -5.02 -5.98 1.19
C GLY A 49 -4.26 -4.72 0.80
N ALA A 50 -4.94 -3.61 0.53
CA ALA A 50 -4.33 -2.33 0.19
C ALA A 50 -5.26 -1.17 0.56
N VAL A 51 -4.71 -0.09 1.11
CA VAL A 51 -5.44 1.14 1.42
C VAL A 51 -4.73 2.32 0.77
N GLN A 52 -5.39 2.95 -0.21
CA GLN A 52 -4.80 4.05 -0.97
C GLN A 52 -4.53 5.27 -0.10
N LEU A 53 -3.35 5.83 -0.29
CA LEU A 53 -2.94 7.12 0.28
C LEU A 53 -3.19 8.25 -0.72
N ASP A 54 -3.85 9.30 -0.26
CA ASP A 54 -4.02 10.54 -1.03
C ASP A 54 -3.54 11.74 -0.22
N THR A 55 -2.94 12.70 -0.89
CA THR A 55 -2.53 13.96 -0.29
C THR A 55 -3.68 14.94 -0.10
N ILE A 56 -4.76 14.79 -0.86
CA ILE A 56 -5.96 15.62 -0.77
C ILE A 56 -6.67 15.33 0.54
N SER A 57 -7.00 16.38 1.28
CA SER A 57 -7.69 16.30 2.57
C SER A 57 -8.73 17.42 2.64
N VAL A 58 -9.97 17.12 2.26
CA VAL A 58 -11.09 18.06 2.38
C VAL A 58 -11.74 17.92 3.77
N LEU A 59 -12.22 16.73 4.11
CA LEU A 59 -12.76 16.38 5.43
C LEU A 59 -11.75 15.60 6.25
N ALA A 60 -11.17 14.59 5.63
CA ALA A 60 -10.12 13.72 6.16
C ALA A 60 -9.37 13.12 4.95
N ARG A 61 -8.28 12.41 5.19
CA ARG A 61 -7.54 11.73 4.12
C ARG A 61 -8.21 10.42 3.72
N SER A 62 -7.95 9.94 2.50
CA SER A 62 -8.56 8.73 1.95
C SER A 62 -8.46 7.53 2.89
N HIS A 63 -7.29 7.25 3.45
CA HIS A 63 -7.06 6.13 4.36
C HIS A 63 -7.84 6.26 5.69
N GLU A 64 -8.04 7.48 6.19
CA GLU A 64 -8.87 7.74 7.36
C GLU A 64 -10.36 7.51 7.04
N LEU A 65 -10.83 7.99 5.87
CA LEU A 65 -12.22 7.82 5.43
C LEU A 65 -12.57 6.36 5.15
N ILE A 66 -11.63 5.56 4.63
CA ILE A 66 -11.80 4.12 4.43
C ILE A 66 -12.04 3.40 5.75
N ALA A 67 -11.24 3.71 6.77
CA ALA A 67 -11.42 3.16 8.12
C ALA A 67 -12.74 3.63 8.74
N TYR A 68 -13.04 4.92 8.67
CA TYR A 68 -14.29 5.47 9.19
C TYR A 68 -15.53 4.86 8.54
N ALA A 69 -15.53 4.69 7.22
CA ALA A 69 -16.68 4.14 6.48
C ALA A 69 -17.00 2.68 6.84
N ARG A 70 -16.07 1.94 7.44
CA ARG A 70 -16.21 0.52 7.76
C ARG A 70 -16.25 0.23 9.25
N LEU A 71 -15.55 1.04 10.04
CA LEU A 71 -15.39 0.83 11.49
C LEU A 71 -16.14 1.88 12.32
N GLY A 72 -16.72 2.91 11.66
CA GLY A 72 -17.39 4.00 12.38
C GLY A 72 -16.41 4.94 13.07
N GLY A 73 -16.71 5.36 14.28
CA GLY A 73 -15.97 6.40 15.02
C GLY A 73 -14.61 5.95 15.56
N VAL A 74 -13.70 5.54 14.70
CA VAL A 74 -12.30 5.22 15.06
C VAL A 74 -11.49 6.49 15.24
N ARG A 75 -10.63 6.53 16.27
CA ARG A 75 -9.73 7.67 16.51
C ARG A 75 -8.64 7.73 15.43
N ARG A 76 -8.34 8.94 14.98
CA ARG A 76 -7.23 9.16 14.03
C ARG A 76 -5.91 8.59 14.56
N SER A 77 -5.61 8.74 15.85
CA SER A 77 -4.40 8.18 16.44
C SER A 77 -4.32 6.66 16.36
N ALA A 78 -5.44 5.94 16.43
CA ALA A 78 -5.45 4.49 16.27
C ALA A 78 -5.20 4.08 14.79
N ILE A 79 -5.71 4.87 13.83
CA ILE A 79 -5.42 4.67 12.41
C ILE A 79 -3.93 4.92 12.12
N GLU A 80 -3.38 6.01 12.65
CA GLU A 80 -1.95 6.33 12.50
C GLU A 80 -1.07 5.25 13.14
N SER A 81 -1.43 4.78 14.35
CA SER A 81 -0.70 3.69 15.03
C SER A 81 -0.74 2.41 14.21
N ALA A 82 -1.90 2.00 13.72
CA ALA A 82 -2.05 0.79 12.90
C ALA A 82 -1.20 0.84 11.62
N TYR A 83 -1.18 1.98 10.93
CA TYR A 83 -0.49 2.07 9.64
C TYR A 83 1.02 2.34 9.76
N TRP A 84 1.47 2.90 10.89
CA TRP A 84 2.86 3.29 11.08
C TRP A 84 3.52 2.63 12.30
N GLY A 85 2.84 1.65 12.91
CA GLY A 85 3.30 0.92 14.11
C GLY A 85 4.18 -0.31 13.82
N GLY A 86 4.46 -0.61 12.55
CA GLY A 86 5.34 -1.72 12.16
C GLY A 86 4.62 -2.93 11.54
N GLU A 87 3.28 -2.96 11.55
CA GLU A 87 2.48 -4.03 10.94
C GLU A 87 2.11 -3.76 9.47
N ALA A 88 2.47 -2.57 8.97
CA ALA A 88 2.18 -2.12 7.62
C ALA A 88 3.35 -1.31 7.05
N PHE A 89 3.38 -1.18 5.74
CA PHE A 89 4.35 -0.37 5.00
C PHE A 89 3.70 0.34 3.83
N GLU A 90 4.30 1.42 3.34
CA GLU A 90 3.84 2.12 2.14
C GLU A 90 4.59 1.61 0.92
N TYR A 91 3.83 1.18 -0.09
CA TYR A 91 4.37 0.77 -1.39
C TYR A 91 3.33 0.97 -2.51
N TRP A 92 3.70 0.62 -3.73
CA TRP A 92 2.87 0.70 -4.91
C TRP A 92 2.01 -0.56 -5.10
N SER A 93 0.69 -0.42 -4.97
CA SER A 93 -0.31 -1.38 -5.48
C SER A 93 -0.97 -0.79 -6.73
N HIS A 94 -2.25 -0.47 -6.72
CA HIS A 94 -2.89 0.29 -7.81
C HIS A 94 -2.47 1.77 -7.80
N ALA A 95 -2.05 2.28 -6.68
CA ALA A 95 -1.51 3.62 -6.42
C ALA A 95 -0.50 3.53 -5.26
N ALA A 96 -0.08 4.66 -4.68
CA ALA A 96 0.59 4.66 -3.38
C ALA A 96 -0.39 4.15 -2.31
N CYS A 97 -0.07 3.04 -1.68
CA CYS A 97 -0.93 2.35 -0.72
C CYS A 97 -0.19 2.00 0.57
N ILE A 98 -0.94 1.90 1.67
CA ILE A 98 -0.56 1.14 2.84
C ILE A 98 -0.88 -0.32 2.56
N LEU A 99 0.06 -1.20 2.83
CA LEU A 99 0.00 -2.64 2.62
C LEU A 99 0.37 -3.36 3.93
N PRO A 100 -0.22 -4.52 4.25
CA PRO A 100 0.25 -5.36 5.35
C PRO A 100 1.70 -5.82 5.10
N VAL A 101 2.55 -5.89 6.13
CA VAL A 101 3.94 -6.36 5.99
C VAL A 101 4.02 -7.78 5.39
N SER A 102 3.04 -8.64 5.68
CA SER A 102 2.92 -9.98 5.11
C SER A 102 2.75 -10.01 3.59
N SER A 103 2.35 -8.90 2.97
CA SER A 103 2.25 -8.80 1.51
C SER A 103 3.56 -8.43 0.82
N TRP A 104 4.64 -8.15 1.56
CA TRP A 104 5.93 -7.79 0.98
C TRP A 104 6.39 -8.77 -0.11
N PRO A 105 6.43 -10.10 0.08
CA PRO A 105 6.88 -11.02 -0.95
C PRO A 105 5.98 -11.01 -2.20
N LEU A 106 4.68 -10.73 -2.06
CA LEU A 106 3.74 -10.71 -3.17
C LEU A 106 4.00 -9.59 -4.18
N PHE A 107 4.72 -8.54 -3.77
CA PHE A 107 5.12 -7.43 -4.64
C PHE A 107 6.55 -7.58 -5.18
N ALA A 108 7.21 -8.73 -5.00
CA ALA A 108 8.55 -9.00 -5.53
C ALA A 108 8.63 -8.82 -7.05
N PHE A 109 7.62 -9.28 -7.81
CA PHE A 109 7.52 -9.11 -9.26
C PHE A 109 7.60 -7.63 -9.66
N ARG A 110 6.98 -6.73 -8.87
CA ARG A 110 6.96 -5.29 -9.15
C ARG A 110 8.32 -4.65 -8.87
N ARG A 111 8.98 -5.04 -7.80
CA ARG A 111 10.35 -4.61 -7.50
C ARG A 111 11.32 -5.05 -8.59
N ARG A 112 11.23 -6.32 -9.05
CA ARG A 112 12.01 -6.83 -10.18
C ARG A 112 11.74 -6.05 -11.47
N HIS A 113 10.46 -5.78 -11.77
CA HIS A 113 10.09 -4.97 -12.94
C HIS A 113 10.73 -3.58 -12.90
N TYR A 114 10.70 -2.90 -11.75
CA TYR A 114 11.31 -1.58 -11.62
C TYR A 114 12.82 -1.62 -11.77
N ARG A 115 13.50 -2.58 -11.16
CA ARG A 115 14.95 -2.80 -11.31
C ARG A 115 15.31 -3.04 -12.78
N ALA A 116 14.56 -3.87 -13.48
CA ALA A 116 14.80 -4.18 -14.90
C ALA A 116 14.55 -2.97 -15.81
N LYS A 117 13.55 -2.14 -15.51
CA LYS A 117 13.22 -0.96 -16.30
C LYS A 117 14.27 0.15 -16.19
N GLY A 118 14.88 0.31 -15.04
CA GLY A 118 16.00 1.22 -14.76
C GLY A 118 15.70 2.71 -14.82
N GLU A 119 14.81 3.16 -15.68
CA GLU A 119 14.45 4.58 -15.83
C GLU A 119 12.94 4.80 -15.73
N ARG A 120 12.57 5.82 -14.98
CA ARG A 120 11.19 6.27 -14.74
C ARG A 120 10.90 7.55 -15.52
N TRP A 121 9.63 7.99 -15.50
CA TRP A 121 9.20 9.24 -16.14
C TRP A 121 9.95 10.49 -15.67
N HIS A 122 10.47 10.48 -14.44
CA HIS A 122 11.28 11.56 -13.86
C HIS A 122 12.79 11.43 -14.15
N GLY A 123 13.21 10.42 -14.94
CA GLY A 123 14.60 10.13 -15.30
C GLY A 123 15.35 9.34 -14.21
N ARG A 124 16.66 9.20 -14.43
CA ARG A 124 17.55 8.50 -13.50
C ARG A 124 17.98 9.40 -12.34
N PRO A 125 18.19 8.84 -11.13
CA PRO A 125 18.78 9.58 -10.03
C PRO A 125 20.19 10.04 -10.40
N ARG A 126 20.54 11.26 -9.99
CA ARG A 126 21.90 11.81 -10.09
C ARG A 126 22.63 11.78 -8.74
N HIS A 127 21.89 11.55 -7.65
CA HIS A 127 22.47 11.28 -6.34
C HIS A 127 23.14 9.91 -6.32
N ASP A 128 24.19 9.80 -5.53
CA ASP A 128 24.78 8.53 -5.17
C ASP A 128 23.80 7.78 -4.24
N VAL A 129 23.07 6.84 -4.82
CA VAL A 129 22.08 6.03 -4.09
C VAL A 129 22.73 5.15 -3.03
N HIS A 130 24.00 4.72 -3.25
CA HIS A 130 24.74 3.94 -2.28
C HIS A 130 25.07 4.77 -1.05
N ALA A 131 25.57 5.99 -1.23
CA ALA A 131 25.83 6.91 -0.13
C ALA A 131 24.56 7.26 0.65
N LEU A 132 23.40 7.43 -0.03
CA LEU A 132 22.11 7.63 0.64
C LEU A 132 21.70 6.41 1.48
N LYS A 133 21.88 5.21 0.96
CA LYS A 133 21.57 3.97 1.68
C LYS A 133 22.44 3.80 2.93
N GLU A 134 23.75 4.07 2.82
CA GLU A 134 24.64 4.05 3.97
C GLU A 134 24.29 5.12 5.01
N ARG A 135 23.90 6.30 4.56
CA ARG A 135 23.41 7.35 5.47
C ARG A 135 22.17 6.89 6.25
N ILE A 136 21.19 6.28 5.58
CA ILE A 136 20.01 5.72 6.25
C ILE A 136 20.41 4.60 7.22
N ARG A 137 21.40 3.79 6.85
CA ARG A 137 21.91 2.73 7.73
C ARG A 137 22.51 3.28 9.02
N LEU A 138 23.23 4.40 8.95
CA LEU A 138 23.91 5.01 10.10
C LEU A 138 23.02 5.92 10.93
N GLU A 139 22.18 6.75 10.27
CA GLU A 139 21.42 7.81 10.91
C GLU A 139 19.95 7.42 11.21
N GLY A 140 19.43 6.34 10.58
CA GLY A 140 18.03 5.96 10.64
C GLY A 140 17.20 6.54 9.50
N PRO A 141 15.87 6.52 9.61
CA PRO A 141 14.97 6.97 8.55
C PRO A 141 15.17 8.43 8.18
N ILE A 142 15.17 8.72 6.88
CA ILE A 142 15.31 10.09 6.35
C ILE A 142 14.11 10.48 5.46
N SER A 143 13.90 11.78 5.31
CA SER A 143 12.98 12.36 4.36
C SER A 143 13.71 13.09 3.23
N THR A 144 12.95 13.49 2.20
CA THR A 144 13.52 14.36 1.14
C THR A 144 14.06 15.69 1.67
N ALA A 145 13.53 16.18 2.79
CA ALA A 145 14.03 17.43 3.41
C ALA A 145 15.41 17.26 4.05
N ASP A 146 15.72 16.09 4.57
CA ASP A 146 17.01 15.79 5.21
C ASP A 146 18.14 15.63 4.19
N VAL A 147 17.82 15.23 2.96
CA VAL A 147 18.78 15.15 1.85
C VAL A 147 19.02 16.52 1.22
N GLY A 148 17.96 17.34 1.18
CA GLY A 148 18.02 18.66 0.54
C GLY A 148 18.06 18.58 -0.99
N GLY A 149 18.60 19.64 -1.61
CA GLY A 149 18.74 19.73 -3.06
C GLY A 149 17.66 20.57 -3.74
N ALA A 150 18.06 21.26 -4.82
CA ALA A 150 17.14 22.03 -5.65
C ALA A 150 16.31 21.12 -6.55
N LYS A 151 15.15 21.61 -6.98
CA LYS A 151 14.37 20.98 -8.04
C LYS A 151 15.18 21.01 -9.35
N ARG A 152 14.95 20.05 -10.25
CA ARG A 152 15.62 19.97 -11.55
C ARG A 152 15.25 21.09 -12.50
N GLY A 153 14.09 21.73 -12.30
CA GLY A 153 13.60 22.83 -13.13
C GLY A 153 12.71 23.78 -12.35
N ALA A 154 12.08 24.71 -13.06
CA ALA A 154 11.31 25.83 -12.50
C ALA A 154 9.85 25.46 -12.17
N ASP A 155 9.34 24.36 -12.73
CA ASP A 155 7.94 24.00 -12.58
C ASP A 155 7.62 23.38 -11.22
N TRP A 156 6.43 23.64 -10.71
CA TRP A 156 6.02 23.23 -9.37
C TRP A 156 5.92 21.69 -9.20
N TRP A 157 5.72 20.94 -10.30
CA TRP A 157 5.65 19.47 -10.31
C TRP A 157 7.02 18.79 -10.45
N GLU A 158 8.09 19.53 -10.75
CA GLU A 158 9.40 18.96 -10.89
C GLU A 158 10.01 18.52 -9.56
N TRP A 159 10.68 17.39 -9.60
CA TRP A 159 11.25 16.76 -8.44
C TRP A 159 12.73 17.16 -8.26
N SER A 160 13.17 17.21 -7.00
CA SER A 160 14.59 17.31 -6.69
C SER A 160 15.30 15.99 -6.99
N ASP A 161 16.61 16.03 -7.23
CA ASP A 161 17.42 14.82 -7.41
C ASP A 161 17.32 13.89 -6.19
N ALA A 162 17.27 14.44 -4.98
CA ALA A 162 17.06 13.70 -3.75
C ALA A 162 15.73 12.92 -3.77
N LYS A 163 14.65 13.57 -4.18
CA LYS A 163 13.36 12.92 -4.28
C LYS A 163 13.36 11.81 -5.33
N ILE A 164 13.97 12.05 -6.48
CA ILE A 164 14.08 11.04 -7.55
C ILE A 164 14.87 9.83 -7.03
N ALA A 165 15.98 10.03 -6.32
CA ALA A 165 16.77 8.95 -5.78
C ALA A 165 15.99 8.11 -4.76
N LEU A 166 15.37 8.75 -3.78
CA LEU A 166 14.60 8.06 -2.74
C LEU A 166 13.38 7.32 -3.30
N GLU A 167 12.67 7.91 -4.27
CA GLU A 167 11.53 7.25 -4.92
C GLU A 167 11.98 6.09 -5.83
N THR A 168 13.11 6.21 -6.52
CA THR A 168 13.68 5.11 -7.31
C THR A 168 14.04 3.93 -6.39
N MET A 169 14.73 4.19 -5.28
CA MET A 169 15.08 3.16 -4.30
C MET A 169 13.84 2.53 -3.64
N LEU A 170 12.78 3.32 -3.40
CA LEU A 170 11.48 2.79 -2.94
C LEU A 170 10.87 1.85 -3.98
N ASP A 171 10.83 2.27 -5.26
CA ASP A 171 10.27 1.46 -6.35
C ASP A 171 10.99 0.11 -6.49
N GLU A 172 12.31 0.13 -6.38
CA GLU A 172 13.18 -1.04 -6.52
C GLU A 172 13.20 -1.92 -5.25
N GLY A 173 12.59 -1.45 -4.15
CA GLY A 173 12.55 -2.12 -2.86
C GLY A 173 13.87 -2.05 -2.08
N GLU A 174 14.76 -1.12 -2.44
CA GLU A 174 15.97 -0.81 -1.68
C GLU A 174 15.65 0.00 -0.42
N LEU A 175 14.51 0.69 -0.41
CA LEU A 175 13.92 1.40 0.71
C LEU A 175 12.45 1.05 0.85
N VAL A 176 11.91 1.30 2.04
CA VAL A 176 10.47 1.35 2.33
C VAL A 176 10.12 2.65 3.02
N VAL A 177 8.85 3.02 3.01
CA VAL A 177 8.37 4.11 3.84
C VAL A 177 7.88 3.53 5.16
N SER A 178 8.63 3.78 6.23
CA SER A 178 8.34 3.29 7.58
C SER A 178 7.24 4.08 8.29
N ARG A 179 7.13 5.37 7.98
CA ARG A 179 6.11 6.26 8.53
C ARG A 179 6.01 7.56 7.74
N ARG A 180 5.02 8.39 8.08
CA ARG A 180 4.93 9.77 7.60
C ARG A 180 5.03 10.75 8.77
N ALA A 181 5.89 11.76 8.65
CA ALA A 181 6.01 12.85 9.60
C ALA A 181 5.57 14.16 8.93
N GLY A 182 4.53 14.82 9.44
CA GLY A 182 3.93 15.98 8.78
C GLY A 182 3.55 15.70 7.32
N TRP A 183 3.06 14.49 7.06
CA TRP A 183 2.71 13.97 5.73
C TRP A 183 3.91 13.73 4.78
N ARG A 184 5.15 13.90 5.25
CA ARG A 184 6.36 13.56 4.49
C ARG A 184 6.76 12.12 4.74
N ARG A 185 7.11 11.40 3.68
CA ARG A 185 7.65 10.04 3.75
C ARG A 185 8.95 10.03 4.55
N GLN A 186 9.07 9.05 5.45
CA GLN A 186 10.31 8.67 6.12
C GLN A 186 10.76 7.35 5.51
N TYR A 187 11.85 7.41 4.75
CA TYR A 187 12.41 6.26 4.05
C TYR A 187 13.39 5.54 4.96
N ASP A 188 13.23 4.24 5.10
CA ASP A 188 14.11 3.38 5.91
C ASP A 188 14.48 2.11 5.13
N LEU A 189 15.42 1.34 5.69
CA LEU A 189 15.83 0.07 5.13
C LEU A 189 14.72 -0.99 5.32
N PRO A 190 14.41 -1.79 4.28
CA PRO A 190 13.37 -2.80 4.37
C PRO A 190 13.60 -3.80 5.51
N GLU A 191 14.84 -4.22 5.75
CA GLU A 191 15.23 -5.15 6.80
C GLU A 191 14.95 -4.66 8.23
N ARG A 192 14.63 -3.37 8.40
CA ARG A 192 14.23 -2.79 9.70
C ARG A 192 12.72 -2.71 9.87
N VAL A 193 11.99 -2.74 8.78
CA VAL A 193 10.54 -2.48 8.76
C VAL A 193 9.77 -3.77 8.49
N ILE A 194 10.30 -4.62 7.60
CA ILE A 194 9.65 -5.86 7.21
C ILE A 194 10.17 -6.98 8.10
N PRO A 195 9.32 -7.69 8.85
CA PRO A 195 9.71 -8.85 9.63
C PRO A 195 10.45 -9.90 8.79
N SER A 196 11.43 -10.57 9.39
CA SER A 196 12.34 -11.48 8.68
C SER A 196 11.61 -12.63 7.96
N GLU A 197 10.49 -13.08 8.50
CA GLU A 197 9.64 -14.12 7.89
C GLU A 197 8.97 -13.69 6.59
N PHE A 198 8.82 -12.38 6.35
CA PHE A 198 8.26 -11.80 5.12
C PHE A 198 9.32 -11.14 4.24
N PHE A 199 10.53 -10.95 4.76
CA PHE A 199 11.60 -10.26 4.05
C PHE A 199 12.34 -11.20 3.08
N HIS A 200 11.63 -11.60 2.02
CA HIS A 200 12.18 -12.43 0.94
C HIS A 200 11.58 -12.06 -0.42
N ASP A 201 12.27 -12.42 -1.51
CA ASP A 201 11.92 -12.16 -2.90
C ASP A 201 11.97 -13.44 -3.76
N ASP A 202 11.78 -14.62 -3.16
CA ASP A 202 11.92 -15.94 -3.79
C ASP A 202 10.69 -16.39 -4.59
N LEU A 203 9.52 -15.74 -4.40
CA LEU A 203 8.35 -16.01 -5.22
C LEU A 203 8.60 -15.61 -6.67
N THR A 204 8.20 -16.47 -7.60
CA THR A 204 8.17 -16.16 -9.03
C THR A 204 7.14 -15.08 -9.34
N ASP A 205 7.23 -14.44 -10.51
CA ASP A 205 6.25 -13.44 -10.93
C ASP A 205 4.85 -14.05 -11.06
N ASP A 206 4.75 -15.31 -11.47
CA ASP A 206 3.49 -16.04 -11.61
C ASP A 206 2.86 -16.32 -10.23
N GLU A 207 3.64 -16.79 -9.25
CA GLU A 207 3.17 -16.99 -7.88
C GLU A 207 2.72 -15.69 -7.22
N CYS A 208 3.46 -14.59 -7.42
CA CYS A 208 3.05 -13.26 -6.97
C CYS A 208 1.70 -12.86 -7.58
N CYS A 209 1.56 -13.03 -8.91
CA CYS A 209 0.32 -12.70 -9.61
C CYS A 209 -0.84 -13.57 -9.15
N ALA A 210 -0.65 -14.89 -9.02
CA ALA A 210 -1.68 -15.83 -8.54
C ALA A 210 -2.22 -15.41 -7.18
N ALA A 211 -1.32 -15.16 -6.21
CA ALA A 211 -1.71 -14.75 -4.86
C ALA A 211 -2.45 -13.39 -4.85
N LEU A 212 -2.00 -12.42 -5.64
CA LEU A 212 -2.66 -11.11 -5.74
C LEU A 212 -4.00 -11.17 -6.49
N VAL A 213 -4.15 -12.07 -7.46
CA VAL A 213 -5.43 -12.34 -8.14
C VAL A 213 -6.43 -12.94 -7.14
N GLU A 214 -6.00 -13.92 -6.35
CA GLU A 214 -6.83 -14.51 -5.29
C GLU A 214 -7.26 -13.46 -4.26
N ALA A 215 -6.33 -12.64 -3.78
CA ALA A 215 -6.62 -11.54 -2.85
C ALA A 215 -7.63 -10.54 -3.43
N GLY A 216 -7.44 -10.14 -4.69
CA GLY A 216 -8.36 -9.25 -5.39
C GLY A 216 -9.75 -9.86 -5.59
N ALA A 217 -9.84 -11.13 -5.95
CA ALA A 217 -11.11 -11.85 -6.10
C ALA A 217 -11.85 -11.97 -4.76
N ARG A 218 -11.15 -12.30 -3.69
CA ARG A 218 -11.74 -12.35 -2.34
C ARG A 218 -12.26 -10.98 -1.87
N LEU A 219 -11.51 -9.91 -2.15
CA LEU A 219 -11.94 -8.55 -1.82
C LEU A 219 -13.19 -8.15 -2.61
N MET A 220 -13.24 -8.46 -3.89
CA MET A 220 -14.37 -8.12 -4.76
C MET A 220 -15.59 -9.00 -4.49
N GLY A 221 -15.39 -10.29 -4.13
CA GLY A 221 -16.42 -11.30 -3.97
C GLY A 221 -17.12 -11.66 -5.27
N ILE A 222 -17.29 -10.70 -6.17
CA ILE A 222 -17.79 -10.85 -7.54
C ILE A 222 -17.21 -9.70 -8.37
N GLY A 223 -16.73 -10.00 -9.55
CA GLY A 223 -16.17 -9.00 -10.46
C GLY A 223 -15.77 -9.60 -11.79
N THR A 224 -15.55 -8.75 -12.77
CA THR A 224 -14.93 -9.13 -14.04
C THR A 224 -13.42 -9.31 -13.86
N ALA A 225 -12.78 -10.01 -14.78
CA ALA A 225 -11.32 -10.15 -14.78
C ALA A 225 -10.59 -8.79 -14.80
N ALA A 226 -11.18 -7.78 -15.42
CA ALA A 226 -10.60 -6.43 -15.43
C ALA A 226 -10.69 -5.74 -14.07
N GLU A 227 -11.81 -5.88 -13.38
CA GLU A 227 -12.03 -5.30 -12.05
C GLU A 227 -11.13 -5.98 -11.01
N ILE A 228 -11.03 -7.31 -11.02
CA ILE A 228 -10.13 -8.07 -10.13
C ILE A 228 -8.67 -7.65 -10.37
N ALA A 229 -8.26 -7.54 -11.64
CA ALA A 229 -6.91 -7.11 -12.01
C ALA A 229 -6.59 -5.69 -11.49
N ASP A 230 -7.56 -4.78 -11.54
CA ASP A 230 -7.37 -3.38 -11.14
C ASP A 230 -7.12 -3.22 -9.64
N VAL A 231 -7.57 -4.14 -8.78
CA VAL A 231 -7.33 -4.11 -7.33
C VAL A 231 -5.85 -3.92 -7.00
N HIS A 232 -4.98 -4.63 -7.71
CA HIS A 232 -3.52 -4.56 -7.53
C HIS A 232 -2.78 -4.09 -8.77
N ARG A 233 -3.49 -3.51 -9.75
CA ARG A 233 -2.93 -3.04 -11.02
C ARG A 233 -2.15 -4.15 -11.75
N LEU A 234 -2.77 -5.33 -11.84
CA LEU A 234 -2.24 -6.47 -12.59
C LEU A 234 -2.70 -6.40 -14.05
N PRO A 235 -2.01 -7.08 -15.00
CA PRO A 235 -2.55 -7.28 -16.33
C PRO A 235 -3.77 -8.21 -16.27
N THR A 236 -4.82 -7.91 -17.03
CA THR A 236 -6.04 -8.75 -17.08
C THR A 236 -5.74 -10.19 -17.53
N SER A 237 -4.67 -10.41 -18.30
CA SER A 237 -4.20 -11.74 -18.68
C SER A 237 -3.79 -12.59 -17.49
N ALA A 238 -3.21 -12.00 -16.43
CA ALA A 238 -2.87 -12.72 -15.21
C ALA A 238 -4.13 -13.27 -14.52
N VAL A 239 -5.20 -12.46 -14.43
CA VAL A 239 -6.46 -12.93 -13.85
C VAL A 239 -7.05 -14.08 -14.65
N ARG A 240 -7.03 -13.99 -15.99
CA ARG A 240 -7.54 -15.07 -16.84
C ARG A 240 -6.73 -16.37 -16.74
N ALA A 241 -5.41 -16.25 -16.55
CA ALA A 241 -4.54 -17.41 -16.38
C ALA A 241 -4.81 -18.16 -15.08
N HIS A 242 -5.23 -17.45 -14.03
CA HIS A 242 -5.47 -18.03 -12.70
C HIS A 242 -6.97 -18.17 -12.34
N ALA A 243 -7.89 -17.84 -13.27
CA ALA A 243 -9.33 -17.83 -13.01
C ALA A 243 -9.89 -19.21 -12.61
N ASP A 244 -9.34 -20.29 -13.14
CA ASP A 244 -9.80 -21.65 -12.83
C ASP A 244 -9.41 -22.11 -11.40
N ALA A 245 -8.51 -21.39 -10.74
CA ALA A 245 -8.10 -21.64 -9.37
C ALA A 245 -8.91 -20.83 -8.33
N LEU A 246 -9.76 -19.90 -8.79
CA LEU A 246 -10.65 -19.07 -7.96
C LEU A 246 -11.98 -19.77 -7.69
#